data_4e5b325cb95453a3f453a2f8493d7ae0
#
_entry.id   4e5b325cb95453a3f453a2f8493d7ae0
#
_cell.length_a   1.000
_cell.length_b   1.000
_cell.length_c   1.000
_cell.angle_alpha   90.00
_cell.angle_beta   90.00
_cell.angle_gamma   90.00
#
_symmetry.space_group_name_H-M   'P 1'
#
loop_
_entity.id
_entity.type
_entity.pdbx_description
1 polymer ?
#
loop_
_entity_poly.entity_id
_entity_poly.type
_entity_poly.pdbx_seq_one_letter_code
_entity_poly.pdbx_strand_id
1 'polypeptide(L)'
;DSAVNLALQSENKVERDLRIANLKAYSREPGYKIIGPMKQRGGPAGLVIKNGYIAAQWGDVNRVDMTFSVTKSFLSTVAGLAVDNGLIKNVTDKMNLYVLDELFEGEHNAKITWEHLLTQSSDWSGSLFGLYDWADRPPKEGTVDDWKNRKLLEPGTVFEYNEEVQNNKEDET
;
A
#
# COMPACT_ATOMS: atom_id res chain seq x y z
N ASP A 1 -20.84 -21.70 -10.01
CA ASP A 1 -19.83 -22.76 -9.85
C ASP A 1 -18.59 -22.55 -10.73
N SER A 2 -18.72 -22.18 -12.03
CA SER A 2 -17.54 -21.97 -12.91
C SER A 2 -16.64 -20.84 -12.43
N ALA A 3 -17.17 -19.72 -11.93
CA ALA A 3 -16.39 -18.61 -11.41
C ALA A 3 -15.61 -18.98 -10.14
N VAL A 4 -16.20 -19.77 -9.24
CA VAL A 4 -15.52 -20.30 -8.06
C VAL A 4 -14.41 -21.27 -8.45
N ASN A 5 -14.67 -22.16 -9.41
CA ASN A 5 -13.64 -23.07 -9.93
C ASN A 5 -12.48 -22.31 -10.58
N LEU A 6 -12.78 -21.27 -11.35
CA LEU A 6 -11.74 -20.40 -11.93
C LEU A 6 -10.90 -19.72 -10.84
N ALA A 7 -11.53 -19.17 -9.81
CA ALA A 7 -10.83 -18.55 -8.68
C ALA A 7 -9.90 -19.53 -7.96
N LEU A 8 -10.37 -20.76 -7.71
CA LEU A 8 -9.56 -21.81 -7.09
C LEU A 8 -8.37 -22.24 -7.95
N GLN A 9 -8.54 -22.31 -9.27
CA GLN A 9 -7.48 -22.67 -10.21
C GLN A 9 -6.47 -21.54 -10.45
N SER A 10 -6.87 -20.30 -10.18
CA SER A 10 -6.06 -19.09 -10.37
C SER A 10 -5.33 -18.67 -9.09
N GLU A 11 -5.14 -19.58 -8.12
CA GLU A 11 -4.39 -19.26 -6.91
C GLU A 11 -2.98 -18.77 -7.25
N ASN A 12 -2.58 -17.69 -6.59
CA ASN A 12 -1.23 -17.17 -6.69
C ASN A 12 -0.21 -18.21 -6.18
N LYS A 13 0.84 -18.44 -6.96
CA LYS A 13 1.89 -19.43 -6.67
C LYS A 13 2.96 -18.92 -5.69
N VAL A 14 2.80 -17.73 -5.12
CA VAL A 14 3.72 -17.19 -4.11
C VAL A 14 3.77 -18.15 -2.91
N GLU A 15 4.95 -18.27 -2.32
CA GLU A 15 5.21 -19.11 -1.14
C GLU A 15 4.19 -18.88 -0.03
N ARG A 16 3.74 -19.95 0.62
CA ARG A 16 2.83 -19.86 1.77
C ARG A 16 3.55 -19.41 3.04
N ASP A 17 4.82 -19.75 3.19
CA ASP A 17 5.65 -19.18 4.25
C ASP A 17 5.95 -17.72 3.90
N LEU A 18 5.29 -16.79 4.58
CA LEU A 18 5.41 -15.37 4.31
C LEU A 18 6.81 -14.80 4.62
N ARG A 19 7.63 -15.50 5.41
CA ARG A 19 9.03 -15.10 5.65
C ARG A 19 9.83 -15.28 4.37
N ILE A 20 9.61 -16.41 3.69
CA ILE A 20 10.27 -16.71 2.41
C ILE A 20 9.72 -15.79 1.31
N ALA A 21 8.41 -15.62 1.25
CA ALA A 21 7.77 -14.74 0.29
C ALA A 21 8.28 -13.30 0.40
N ASN A 22 8.32 -12.75 1.62
CA ASN A 22 8.85 -11.42 1.89
C ASN A 22 10.32 -11.28 1.49
N LEU A 23 11.15 -12.26 1.87
CA LEU A 23 12.57 -12.21 1.53
C LEU A 23 12.77 -12.22 0.01
N LYS A 24 12.02 -13.03 -0.72
CA LYS A 24 12.09 -13.08 -2.19
C LYS A 24 11.63 -11.76 -2.83
N ALA A 25 10.56 -11.15 -2.32
CA ALA A 25 9.98 -9.95 -2.89
C ALA A 25 10.75 -8.67 -2.53
N TYR A 26 11.18 -8.53 -1.30
CA TYR A 26 11.61 -7.25 -0.72
C TYR A 26 13.06 -7.22 -0.21
N SER A 27 13.88 -8.25 -0.47
CA SER A 27 15.26 -8.33 0.07
C SER A 27 16.18 -7.17 -0.33
N ARG A 28 15.82 -6.43 -1.37
CA ARG A 28 16.56 -5.25 -1.85
C ARG A 28 16.12 -3.95 -1.18
N GLU A 29 15.02 -3.98 -0.43
CA GLU A 29 14.44 -2.81 0.21
C GLU A 29 15.00 -2.61 1.63
N PRO A 30 15.21 -1.37 2.09
CA PRO A 30 15.79 -1.12 3.41
C PRO A 30 14.95 -1.65 4.55
N GLY A 31 13.64 -1.70 4.40
CA GLY A 31 12.68 -2.14 5.41
C GLY A 31 12.33 -3.63 5.37
N TYR A 32 13.06 -4.46 4.62
CA TYR A 32 12.68 -5.87 4.37
C TYR A 32 12.70 -6.77 5.61
N LYS A 33 13.36 -6.36 6.69
CA LYS A 33 13.46 -7.17 7.90
C LYS A 33 12.10 -7.33 8.58
N ILE A 34 11.70 -8.57 8.78
CA ILE A 34 10.50 -8.91 9.53
C ILE A 34 10.72 -8.60 11.01
N ILE A 35 9.89 -7.74 11.59
CA ILE A 35 10.01 -7.29 12.98
C ILE A 35 9.14 -8.13 13.93
N GLY A 36 8.07 -8.72 13.46
CA GLY A 36 7.08 -9.44 14.29
C GLY A 36 6.88 -10.89 13.88
N PRO A 37 6.03 -11.63 14.61
CA PRO A 37 5.68 -12.99 14.26
C PRO A 37 4.92 -13.02 12.93
N MET A 38 5.31 -13.92 12.05
CA MET A 38 4.67 -14.11 10.76
C MET A 38 4.16 -15.54 10.62
N LYS A 39 2.90 -15.70 10.25
CA LYS A 39 2.27 -16.98 10.00
C LYS A 39 2.34 -17.33 8.52
N GLN A 40 2.18 -18.62 8.22
CA GLN A 40 1.93 -19.02 6.84
C GLN A 40 0.56 -18.50 6.38
N ARG A 41 0.47 -17.99 5.16
CA ARG A 41 -0.81 -17.64 4.55
C ARG A 41 -1.68 -18.88 4.32
N GLY A 42 -2.99 -18.70 4.33
CA GLY A 42 -3.96 -19.73 4.02
C GLY A 42 -3.95 -20.16 2.55
N GLY A 43 -4.77 -21.16 2.26
CA GLY A 43 -5.17 -21.50 0.90
C GLY A 43 -6.13 -20.48 0.31
N PRO A 44 -6.54 -20.65 -0.96
CA PRO A 44 -7.47 -19.73 -1.59
C PRO A 44 -8.82 -19.75 -0.87
N ALA A 45 -9.29 -18.58 -0.50
CA ALA A 45 -10.59 -18.38 0.13
C ALA A 45 -11.26 -17.14 -0.44
N GLY A 46 -12.57 -17.11 -0.45
CA GLY A 46 -13.29 -15.93 -0.92
C GLY A 46 -14.78 -15.98 -0.67
N LEU A 47 -15.37 -14.80 -0.76
CA LEU A 47 -16.80 -14.54 -0.64
C LEU A 47 -17.27 -13.72 -1.83
N VAL A 48 -18.46 -14.05 -2.32
CA VAL A 48 -19.22 -13.19 -3.22
C VAL A 48 -20.48 -12.74 -2.49
N ILE A 49 -20.64 -11.43 -2.31
CA ILE A 49 -21.83 -10.84 -1.69
C ILE A 49 -22.64 -10.15 -2.77
N LYS A 50 -23.93 -10.44 -2.82
CA LYS A 50 -24.89 -9.79 -3.72
C LYS A 50 -26.12 -9.38 -2.92
N ASN A 51 -26.47 -8.09 -2.99
CA ASN A 51 -27.63 -7.53 -2.28
C ASN A 51 -27.64 -7.83 -0.77
N GLY A 52 -26.44 -7.83 -0.13
CA GLY A 52 -26.30 -8.13 1.30
C GLY A 52 -26.27 -9.62 1.67
N TYR A 53 -26.40 -10.52 0.70
CA TYR A 53 -26.37 -11.98 0.92
C TYR A 53 -25.11 -12.61 0.36
N ILE A 54 -24.60 -13.64 1.05
CA ILE A 54 -23.51 -14.48 0.55
C ILE A 54 -24.03 -15.31 -0.61
N ALA A 55 -23.64 -14.98 -1.83
CA ALA A 55 -24.03 -15.69 -3.05
C ALA A 55 -23.09 -16.86 -3.37
N ALA A 56 -21.84 -16.77 -2.98
CA ALA A 56 -20.86 -17.86 -3.07
C ALA A 56 -19.79 -17.74 -1.97
N GLN A 57 -19.22 -18.86 -1.59
CA GLN A 57 -18.16 -18.96 -0.60
C GLN A 57 -17.26 -20.15 -0.95
N TRP A 58 -15.94 -19.99 -0.77
CA TRP A 58 -14.99 -21.09 -0.90
C TRP A 58 -13.81 -20.91 0.05
N GLY A 59 -13.15 -22.01 0.39
CA GLY A 59 -12.02 -22.02 1.33
C GLY A 59 -12.41 -21.65 2.76
N ASP A 60 -11.41 -21.38 3.59
CA ASP A 60 -11.61 -20.95 4.99
C ASP A 60 -11.71 -19.41 5.07
N VAL A 61 -12.92 -18.91 4.96
CA VAL A 61 -13.21 -17.47 4.99
C VAL A 61 -13.11 -16.85 6.40
N ASN A 62 -13.01 -17.68 7.44
CA ASN A 62 -12.84 -17.21 8.82
C ASN A 62 -11.37 -17.13 9.24
N ARG A 63 -10.47 -17.59 8.39
CA ARG A 63 -9.05 -17.54 8.67
C ARG A 63 -8.55 -16.09 8.73
N VAL A 64 -7.74 -15.82 9.74
CA VAL A 64 -7.03 -14.54 9.85
C VAL A 64 -5.70 -14.66 9.13
N ASP A 65 -5.55 -13.91 8.06
CA ASP A 65 -4.32 -13.77 7.28
C ASP A 65 -3.88 -12.30 7.24
N MET A 66 -2.65 -12.05 6.82
CA MET A 66 -2.15 -10.69 6.63
C MET A 66 -2.89 -10.02 5.46
N THR A 67 -3.31 -8.80 5.67
CA THR A 67 -4.08 -8.02 4.69
C THR A 67 -3.20 -7.29 3.69
N PHE A 68 -1.90 -7.14 3.99
CA PHE A 68 -0.98 -6.35 3.16
C PHE A 68 -1.62 -5.01 2.75
N SER A 69 -1.60 -4.67 1.47
CA SER A 69 -2.13 -3.40 0.97
C SER A 69 -3.64 -3.24 1.05
N VAL A 70 -4.40 -4.31 1.30
CA VAL A 70 -5.84 -4.16 1.64
C VAL A 70 -6.03 -3.32 2.92
N THR A 71 -5.00 -3.22 3.77
CA THR A 71 -4.96 -2.27 4.89
C THR A 71 -5.24 -0.83 4.45
N LYS A 72 -4.86 -0.43 3.23
CA LYS A 72 -5.14 0.90 2.67
C LYS A 72 -6.64 1.14 2.47
N SER A 73 -7.41 0.09 2.14
CA SER A 73 -8.88 0.17 2.06
C SER A 73 -9.51 0.40 3.44
N PHE A 74 -8.99 -0.24 4.49
CA PHE A 74 -9.42 0.05 5.86
C PHE A 74 -9.06 1.47 6.26
N LEU A 75 -7.85 1.93 5.94
CA LEU A 75 -7.42 3.30 6.22
C LEU A 75 -8.32 4.32 5.52
N SER A 76 -8.66 4.11 4.25
CA SER A 76 -9.60 4.95 3.51
C SER A 76 -10.97 4.99 4.18
N THR A 77 -11.47 3.85 4.67
CA THR A 77 -12.74 3.80 5.42
C THR A 77 -12.65 4.59 6.73
N VAL A 78 -11.56 4.47 7.48
CA VAL A 78 -11.34 5.25 8.71
C VAL A 78 -11.23 6.74 8.40
N ALA A 79 -10.58 7.14 7.31
CA ALA A 79 -10.56 8.52 6.86
C ALA A 79 -11.97 9.05 6.53
N GLY A 80 -12.80 8.22 5.88
CA GLY A 80 -14.22 8.54 5.64
C GLY A 80 -14.98 8.79 6.95
N LEU A 81 -14.79 7.93 7.95
CA LEU A 81 -15.40 8.15 9.27
C LEU A 81 -14.87 9.42 9.96
N ALA A 82 -13.61 9.78 9.76
CA ALA A 82 -13.06 11.03 10.27
C ALA A 82 -13.70 12.27 9.60
N VAL A 83 -14.01 12.19 8.31
CA VAL A 83 -14.78 13.22 7.58
C VAL A 83 -16.20 13.31 8.15
N ASP A 84 -16.90 12.19 8.28
CA ASP A 84 -18.29 12.15 8.79
C ASP A 84 -18.40 12.71 10.21
N ASN A 85 -17.36 12.54 11.03
CA ASN A 85 -17.29 13.08 12.39
C ASN A 85 -16.72 14.51 12.45
N GLY A 86 -16.41 15.13 11.33
CA GLY A 86 -15.89 16.50 11.26
C GLY A 86 -14.44 16.67 11.76
N LEU A 87 -13.71 15.57 11.95
CA LEU A 87 -12.28 15.60 12.31
C LEU A 87 -11.43 16.04 11.11
N ILE A 88 -11.82 15.59 9.91
CA ILE A 88 -11.33 16.11 8.64
C ILE A 88 -12.45 16.98 8.07
N LYS A 89 -12.24 18.27 7.97
CA LYS A 89 -13.27 19.22 7.51
C LYS A 89 -13.49 19.14 6.01
N ASN A 90 -12.38 19.03 5.28
CA ASN A 90 -12.41 18.89 3.82
C ASN A 90 -11.20 18.06 3.38
N VAL A 91 -11.39 17.12 2.46
CA VAL A 91 -10.29 16.31 1.91
C VAL A 91 -9.27 17.13 1.11
N THR A 92 -9.66 18.34 0.67
CA THR A 92 -8.76 19.29 0.01
C THR A 92 -7.98 20.17 1.00
N ASP A 93 -8.21 20.02 2.30
CA ASP A 93 -7.42 20.74 3.30
C ASP A 93 -5.98 20.21 3.31
N LYS A 94 -5.04 21.11 3.51
CA LYS A 94 -3.63 20.79 3.60
C LYS A 94 -3.31 20.01 4.86
N MET A 95 -2.40 19.05 4.73
CA MET A 95 -2.02 18.16 5.83
C MET A 95 -1.40 18.90 7.02
N ASN A 96 -0.65 19.98 6.80
CA ASN A 96 -0.04 20.77 7.86
C ASN A 96 -1.04 21.50 8.76
N LEU A 97 -2.32 21.53 8.42
CA LEU A 97 -3.38 22.02 9.31
C LEU A 97 -3.78 20.98 10.37
N TYR A 98 -3.43 19.71 10.18
CA TYR A 98 -3.83 18.57 11.02
C TYR A 98 -2.63 17.90 11.68
N VAL A 99 -1.50 17.85 11.00
CA VAL A 99 -0.25 17.24 11.45
C VAL A 99 0.74 18.35 11.72
N LEU A 100 1.02 18.61 13.00
CA LEU A 100 1.83 19.73 13.46
C LEU A 100 3.31 19.36 13.65
N ASP A 101 3.81 18.51 12.78
CA ASP A 101 5.23 18.14 12.73
C ASP A 101 5.86 18.56 11.39
N GLU A 102 7.16 18.34 11.26
CA GLU A 102 7.93 18.74 10.07
C GLU A 102 7.61 17.93 8.81
N LEU A 103 6.77 16.88 8.90
CA LEU A 103 6.49 15.97 7.79
C LEU A 103 5.78 16.64 6.62
N PHE A 104 5.00 17.68 6.90
CA PHE A 104 4.25 18.43 5.89
C PHE A 104 4.64 19.89 5.81
N GLU A 105 5.91 20.18 6.09
CA GLU A 105 6.49 21.50 5.96
C GLU A 105 7.30 21.65 4.65
N GLY A 106 7.78 22.87 4.37
CA GLY A 106 8.59 23.18 3.20
C GLY A 106 7.80 23.42 1.92
N GLU A 107 8.51 23.73 0.85
CA GLU A 107 7.91 24.21 -0.40
C GLU A 107 7.01 23.17 -1.08
N HIS A 108 7.37 21.89 -1.01
CA HIS A 108 6.64 20.82 -1.64
C HIS A 108 5.57 20.21 -0.71
N ASN A 109 5.99 19.68 0.45
CA ASN A 109 5.10 18.93 1.33
C ASN A 109 3.96 19.79 1.91
N ALA A 110 4.16 21.09 2.07
CA ALA A 110 3.13 22.02 2.53
C ALA A 110 1.95 22.19 1.55
N LYS A 111 2.05 21.66 0.33
CA LYS A 111 0.97 21.65 -0.66
C LYS A 111 0.09 20.40 -0.56
N ILE A 112 0.56 19.36 0.11
CA ILE A 112 -0.10 18.06 0.17
C ILE A 112 -1.40 18.17 0.97
N THR A 113 -2.45 17.57 0.43
CA THR A 113 -3.78 17.48 1.02
C THR A 113 -4.12 16.05 1.44
N TRP A 114 -5.19 15.86 2.19
CA TRP A 114 -5.77 14.53 2.45
C TRP A 114 -6.08 13.79 1.16
N GLU A 115 -6.64 14.47 0.17
CA GLU A 115 -6.96 13.88 -1.13
C GLU A 115 -5.71 13.33 -1.82
N HIS A 116 -4.61 14.09 -1.83
CA HIS A 116 -3.36 13.64 -2.43
C HIS A 116 -2.80 12.37 -1.77
N LEU A 117 -2.91 12.24 -0.45
CA LEU A 117 -2.50 11.03 0.26
C LEU A 117 -3.44 9.85 -0.02
N LEU A 118 -4.75 10.07 0.06
CA LEU A 118 -5.77 9.04 -0.15
C LEU A 118 -5.79 8.50 -1.58
N THR A 119 -5.42 9.33 -2.56
CA THR A 119 -5.34 8.95 -3.98
C THR A 119 -3.93 8.56 -4.42
N GLN A 120 -2.95 8.57 -3.50
CA GLN A 120 -1.54 8.25 -3.79
C GLN A 120 -0.95 9.13 -4.90
N SER A 121 -1.20 10.42 -4.83
CA SER A 121 -0.73 11.42 -5.78
C SER A 121 0.09 12.53 -5.11
N SER A 122 0.59 12.29 -3.90
CA SER A 122 1.26 13.32 -3.11
C SER A 122 2.71 13.59 -3.50
N ASP A 123 3.41 12.58 -3.99
CA ASP A 123 4.89 12.56 -4.12
C ASP A 123 5.58 13.13 -2.86
N TRP A 124 5.07 12.72 -1.69
CA TRP A 124 5.63 13.14 -0.40
C TRP A 124 7.11 12.81 -0.31
N SER A 125 7.91 13.73 0.19
CA SER A 125 9.34 13.54 0.37
C SER A 125 9.73 13.77 1.83
N GLY A 126 10.44 12.79 2.40
CA GLY A 126 10.86 12.88 3.78
C GLY A 126 11.45 11.59 4.32
N SER A 127 11.31 11.42 5.63
CA SER A 127 11.76 10.24 6.34
C SER A 127 10.75 9.86 7.41
N LEU A 128 10.38 8.59 7.47
CA LEU A 128 9.54 8.01 8.51
C LEU A 128 10.27 6.84 9.17
N PHE A 129 10.28 6.80 10.50
CA PHE A 129 10.93 5.72 11.27
C PHE A 129 12.41 5.49 10.90
N GLY A 130 13.10 6.54 10.45
CA GLY A 130 14.48 6.44 9.99
C GLY A 130 14.67 5.89 8.58
N LEU A 131 13.58 5.65 7.86
CA LEU A 131 13.59 5.26 6.46
C LEU A 131 13.18 6.46 5.59
N TYR A 132 13.87 6.63 4.47
CA TYR A 132 13.50 7.64 3.48
C TYR A 132 12.27 7.21 2.68
N ASP A 133 11.62 8.15 2.02
CA ASP A 133 10.47 7.94 1.14
C ASP A 133 10.70 6.90 0.03
N TRP A 134 11.93 6.71 -0.40
CA TRP A 134 12.31 5.69 -1.38
C TRP A 134 12.30 4.25 -0.83
N ALA A 135 12.10 4.05 0.48
CA ALA A 135 12.08 2.73 1.08
C ALA A 135 11.01 1.80 0.46
N ASP A 136 9.89 2.37 0.05
CA ASP A 136 8.81 1.64 -0.64
C ASP A 136 8.98 1.65 -2.17
N ARG A 137 9.85 2.51 -2.68
CA ARG A 137 10.11 2.70 -4.11
C ARG A 137 11.61 2.89 -4.35
N PRO A 138 12.42 1.87 -4.08
CA PRO A 138 13.86 2.01 -4.31
C PRO A 138 14.12 2.36 -5.78
N PRO A 139 15.08 3.25 -6.06
CA PRO A 139 15.37 3.63 -7.43
C PRO A 139 15.81 2.41 -8.22
N LYS A 140 15.30 2.28 -9.45
CA LYS A 140 15.72 1.21 -10.36
C LYS A 140 17.17 1.39 -10.79
N GLU A 141 17.59 2.63 -10.92
CA GLU A 141 18.92 3.05 -11.29
C GLU A 141 19.36 4.20 -10.37
N GLY A 142 20.67 4.38 -10.24
CA GLY A 142 21.23 5.45 -9.42
C GLY A 142 21.47 5.08 -7.96
N THR A 143 21.66 6.10 -7.16
CA THR A 143 21.98 5.99 -5.73
C THR A 143 20.86 6.58 -4.86
N VAL A 144 20.95 6.37 -3.54
CA VAL A 144 20.07 7.04 -2.56
C VAL A 144 20.10 8.56 -2.70
N ASP A 145 21.29 9.11 -2.95
CA ASP A 145 21.45 10.56 -3.08
C ASP A 145 20.81 11.09 -4.38
N ASP A 146 20.86 10.34 -5.46
CA ASP A 146 20.13 10.68 -6.70
C ASP A 146 18.63 10.72 -6.45
N TRP A 147 18.11 9.73 -5.71
CA TRP A 147 16.69 9.69 -5.35
C TRP A 147 16.29 10.87 -4.46
N LYS A 148 17.06 11.18 -3.43
CA LYS A 148 16.78 12.32 -2.53
C LYS A 148 16.77 13.66 -3.25
N ASN A 149 17.59 13.80 -4.28
CA ASN A 149 17.74 15.03 -5.06
C ASN A 149 16.88 15.04 -6.33
N ARG A 150 15.99 14.05 -6.49
CA ARG A 150 15.08 14.01 -7.63
C ARG A 150 14.17 15.23 -7.65
N LYS A 151 13.74 15.62 -8.83
CA LYS A 151 12.68 16.61 -8.98
C LYS A 151 11.36 16.00 -8.51
N LEU A 152 10.77 16.60 -7.49
CA LEU A 152 9.45 16.22 -7.01
C LEU A 152 8.37 16.64 -8.01
N LEU A 153 7.35 15.82 -8.13
CA LEU A 153 6.19 16.07 -8.98
C LEU A 153 5.16 16.88 -8.19
N GLU A 154 4.47 17.80 -8.85
CA GLU A 154 3.46 18.61 -8.18
C GLU A 154 2.34 17.71 -7.63
N PRO A 155 1.98 17.81 -6.33
CA PRO A 155 0.94 16.99 -5.73
C PRO A 155 -0.37 17.03 -6.51
N GLY A 156 -0.99 15.86 -6.70
CA GLY A 156 -2.22 15.70 -7.47
C GLY A 156 -2.03 15.52 -8.99
N THR A 157 -0.81 15.59 -9.51
CA THR A 157 -0.57 15.48 -10.96
C THR A 157 -0.25 14.08 -11.46
N VAL A 158 0.26 13.20 -10.59
CA VAL A 158 0.66 11.84 -10.95
C VAL A 158 0.20 10.87 -9.88
N PHE A 159 -0.43 9.79 -10.30
CA PHE A 159 -0.65 8.64 -9.43
C PHE A 159 0.63 7.81 -9.35
N GLU A 160 1.08 7.57 -8.13
CA GLU A 160 2.26 6.75 -7.89
C GLU A 160 2.02 5.86 -6.68
N TYR A 161 1.85 4.57 -6.94
CA TYR A 161 1.60 3.60 -5.87
C TYR A 161 2.85 3.40 -5.04
N ASN A 162 2.75 3.54 -3.74
CA ASN A 162 3.87 3.48 -2.80
C ASN A 162 4.39 2.06 -2.50
N GLU A 163 3.95 1.08 -3.21
CA GLU A 163 4.53 -0.26 -3.21
C GLU A 163 4.82 -0.62 -4.65
N GLU A 164 6.09 -0.70 -5.03
CA GLU A 164 6.42 -1.41 -6.23
C GLU A 164 6.07 -2.88 -6.05
N VAL A 165 4.89 -3.24 -6.49
CA VAL A 165 4.74 -4.58 -7.04
C VAL A 165 5.60 -4.56 -8.29
N GLN A 166 6.83 -4.98 -8.14
CA GLN A 166 7.64 -5.29 -9.30
C GLN A 166 6.85 -6.28 -10.14
N ASN A 167 6.31 -5.79 -11.22
CA ASN A 167 6.05 -6.64 -12.34
C ASN A 167 7.41 -7.19 -12.75
N ASN A 168 7.74 -8.35 -12.24
CA ASN A 168 8.68 -9.24 -12.89
C ASN A 168 8.10 -9.56 -14.27
N LYS A 169 8.24 -8.62 -15.17
CA LYS A 169 8.39 -8.92 -16.57
C LYS A 169 9.86 -9.29 -16.75
N GLU A 170 10.24 -10.38 -16.13
CA GLU A 170 11.43 -11.09 -16.52
C GLU A 170 10.99 -12.21 -17.41
N ASP A 171 11.35 -11.98 -18.63
CA ASP A 171 11.85 -12.94 -19.58
C ASP A 171 10.86 -13.99 -20.08
N GLU A 172 10.03 -13.52 -20.99
CA GLU A 172 9.78 -14.32 -22.18
C GLU A 172 10.96 -14.08 -23.16
N THR A 173 12.01 -14.88 -23.05
CA THR A 173 12.89 -15.26 -24.16
C THR A 173 13.11 -16.76 -24.13
#